data_237cdb7d4c687cb9a65c363fb4aee4d4
#
_entry.id   237cdb7d4c687cb9a65c363fb4aee4d4
#
_cell.length_a   1.000
_cell.length_b   1.000
_cell.length_c   1.000
_cell.angle_alpha   90.00
_cell.angle_beta   90.00
_cell.angle_gamma   90.00
#
_symmetry.space_group_name_H-M   'P 1'
#
loop_
_entity.id
_entity.type
_entity.pdbx_description
1 polymer ?
#
loop_
_entity_poly.entity_id
_entity_poly.type
_entity_poly.pdbx_seq_one_letter_code
_entity_poly.pdbx_strand_id
1 'polypeptide(L)'
;MYKDFAQFVFFIKLILFFNFCDIMLYYNNSHGQNEVNQVKKKTLVPLITFLLGICLISLIVYKTDTHEKEQRRITAQLNVATYGERIKNEITNGIEITDILKQILISEDGEIRQFETIAGNLMSNSIESVQLAPNGVVTDIYPANENEAGKIDLIHDKDRGKISCYARDNHTIITQGPFKLKQGGYGIAVRNPVYLKDKNGHEYFWGFTIVILRVPDIFQIQSVHFQILDTNTKFQKQTLHGVILIKWFINQMGK
;
A
#
# COMPACT_ATOMS: atom_id res chain seq x y z
N MET A 1 14.83 -18.94 -15.71
CA MET A 1 13.61 -19.08 -16.54
C MET A 1 13.59 -18.18 -17.77
N TYR A 2 13.89 -16.86 -17.70
CA TYR A 2 13.97 -16.00 -18.91
C TYR A 2 15.12 -16.33 -19.86
N LYS A 3 16.27 -16.76 -19.33
CA LYS A 3 17.44 -17.18 -20.14
C LYS A 3 17.19 -18.45 -20.93
N ASP A 4 16.52 -19.42 -20.33
CA ASP A 4 16.24 -20.72 -20.95
C ASP A 4 15.17 -20.60 -22.04
N PHE A 5 14.19 -19.70 -21.86
CA PHE A 5 13.17 -19.41 -22.87
C PHE A 5 13.74 -18.68 -24.08
N ALA A 6 14.61 -17.69 -23.85
CA ALA A 6 15.30 -16.98 -24.93
C ALA A 6 16.21 -17.94 -25.73
N GLN A 7 16.87 -18.87 -25.06
CA GLN A 7 17.69 -19.90 -25.68
C GLN A 7 16.83 -20.89 -26.50
N PHE A 8 15.69 -21.29 -25.98
CA PHE A 8 14.74 -22.17 -26.68
C PHE A 8 14.15 -21.50 -27.94
N VAL A 9 13.75 -20.24 -27.85
CA VAL A 9 13.28 -19.44 -29.00
C VAL A 9 14.39 -19.25 -30.03
N PHE A 10 15.63 -19.04 -29.59
CA PHE A 10 16.78 -18.94 -30.47
C PHE A 10 17.06 -20.27 -31.20
N PHE A 11 16.95 -21.41 -30.49
CA PHE A 11 17.14 -22.75 -31.08
C PHE A 11 16.08 -23.08 -32.13
N ILE A 12 14.82 -22.72 -31.87
CA ILE A 12 13.73 -22.88 -32.83
C ILE A 12 13.93 -21.98 -34.07
N LYS A 13 14.35 -20.72 -33.87
CA LYS A 13 14.73 -19.84 -34.99
C LYS A 13 15.85 -20.41 -35.85
N LEU A 14 16.83 -21.03 -35.23
CA LEU A 14 17.97 -21.65 -35.90
C LEU A 14 17.53 -22.85 -36.74
N ILE A 15 16.71 -23.74 -36.19
CA ILE A 15 16.16 -24.90 -36.89
C ILE A 15 15.27 -24.47 -38.08
N LEU A 16 14.46 -23.45 -37.90
CA LEU A 16 13.60 -22.91 -38.93
C LEU A 16 14.44 -22.21 -40.04
N PHE A 17 15.51 -21.55 -39.66
CA PHE A 17 16.44 -20.94 -40.62
C PHE A 17 17.19 -21.98 -41.47
N PHE A 18 17.67 -23.07 -40.88
CA PHE A 18 18.30 -24.15 -41.61
C PHE A 18 17.35 -24.84 -42.59
N ASN A 19 16.12 -25.15 -42.18
CA ASN A 19 15.09 -25.69 -43.07
C ASN A 19 14.78 -24.71 -44.22
N PHE A 20 14.75 -23.41 -43.98
CA PHE A 20 14.54 -22.40 -45.01
C PHE A 20 15.71 -22.32 -45.98
N CYS A 21 16.96 -22.41 -45.50
CA CYS A 21 18.17 -22.45 -46.37
C CYS A 21 18.17 -23.69 -47.27
N ASP A 22 17.82 -24.86 -46.73
CA ASP A 22 17.75 -26.10 -47.53
C ASP A 22 16.66 -26.01 -48.63
N ILE A 23 15.53 -25.37 -48.35
CA ILE A 23 14.49 -25.11 -49.34
C ILE A 23 14.96 -24.14 -50.43
N MET A 24 15.70 -23.07 -50.04
CA MET A 24 16.25 -22.11 -50.99
C MET A 24 17.34 -22.69 -51.89
N LEU A 25 18.23 -23.54 -51.31
CA LEU A 25 19.27 -24.22 -52.07
C LEU A 25 18.69 -25.23 -53.08
N TYR A 26 17.61 -25.93 -52.70
CA TYR A 26 16.91 -26.85 -53.58
C TYR A 26 16.19 -26.11 -54.72
N TYR A 27 15.61 -24.93 -54.45
CA TYR A 27 14.90 -24.11 -55.45
C TYR A 27 15.90 -23.55 -56.51
N ASN A 28 17.13 -23.22 -56.14
CA ASN A 28 18.10 -22.64 -57.01
C ASN A 28 18.76 -23.67 -57.98
N ASN A 29 18.61 -24.98 -57.71
CA ASN A 29 19.23 -26.05 -58.47
C ASN A 29 18.32 -26.76 -59.49
N SER A 30 17.02 -26.40 -59.59
CA SER A 30 16.06 -27.04 -60.49
C SER A 30 15.70 -26.15 -61.69
N HIS A 31 16.57 -26.08 -62.71
CA HIS A 31 16.27 -25.51 -64.00
C HIS A 31 15.83 -26.61 -64.98
N GLY A 32 14.50 -26.86 -65.09
CA GLY A 32 13.93 -27.75 -66.12
C GLY A 32 12.41 -27.60 -66.20
N GLN A 33 11.92 -27.23 -67.39
CA GLN A 33 10.55 -26.72 -67.64
C GLN A 33 9.34 -27.68 -67.45
N ASN A 34 9.51 -28.95 -67.01
CA ASN A 34 8.43 -29.93 -66.87
C ASN A 34 8.01 -30.31 -65.42
N GLU A 35 8.50 -29.60 -64.42
CA GLU A 35 8.24 -29.97 -63.03
C GLU A 35 7.42 -28.95 -62.21
N VAL A 36 6.81 -27.94 -62.83
CA VAL A 36 6.16 -26.82 -62.13
C VAL A 36 5.09 -27.26 -61.12
N ASN A 37 4.37 -28.33 -61.39
CA ASN A 37 3.32 -28.83 -60.47
C ASN A 37 3.85 -29.68 -59.32
N GLN A 38 5.00 -30.37 -59.47
CA GLN A 38 5.63 -31.08 -58.39
C GLN A 38 6.41 -30.14 -57.45
N VAL A 39 7.04 -29.12 -57.99
CA VAL A 39 7.78 -28.08 -57.24
C VAL A 39 6.77 -27.31 -56.32
N LYS A 40 5.58 -26.97 -56.81
CA LYS A 40 4.56 -26.31 -55.99
C LYS A 40 4.14 -27.14 -54.76
N LYS A 41 4.00 -28.43 -54.87
CA LYS A 41 3.65 -29.30 -53.73
C LYS A 41 4.84 -29.49 -52.77
N LYS A 42 6.06 -29.59 -53.26
CA LYS A 42 7.26 -29.79 -52.44
C LYS A 42 7.64 -28.56 -51.62
N THR A 43 7.33 -27.33 -52.06
CA THR A 43 7.56 -26.10 -51.33
C THR A 43 6.40 -25.69 -50.41
N LEU A 44 5.18 -26.11 -50.72
CA LEU A 44 3.98 -25.73 -49.96
C LEU A 44 3.94 -26.38 -48.58
N VAL A 45 4.35 -27.65 -48.45
CA VAL A 45 4.34 -28.39 -47.16
C VAL A 45 5.26 -27.76 -46.14
N PRO A 46 6.55 -27.48 -46.42
CA PRO A 46 7.44 -26.80 -45.45
C PRO A 46 6.98 -25.37 -45.12
N LEU A 47 6.37 -24.65 -46.06
CA LEU A 47 5.83 -23.31 -45.77
C LEU A 47 4.67 -23.37 -44.77
N ILE A 48 3.76 -24.34 -44.94
CA ILE A 48 2.62 -24.55 -44.02
C ILE A 48 3.14 -24.96 -42.61
N THR A 49 4.11 -25.87 -42.53
CA THR A 49 4.69 -26.28 -41.25
C THR A 49 5.40 -25.12 -40.54
N PHE A 50 6.07 -24.24 -41.29
CA PHE A 50 6.69 -23.03 -40.77
C PHE A 50 5.67 -22.06 -40.19
N LEU A 51 4.58 -21.79 -40.92
CA LEU A 51 3.49 -20.91 -40.47
C LEU A 51 2.77 -21.46 -39.23
N LEU A 52 2.54 -22.79 -39.20
CA LEU A 52 1.97 -23.47 -38.02
C LEU A 52 2.89 -23.35 -36.81
N GLY A 53 4.21 -23.51 -37.02
CA GLY A 53 5.20 -23.32 -35.94
C GLY A 53 5.20 -21.92 -35.36
N ILE A 54 5.15 -20.88 -36.22
CA ILE A 54 5.02 -19.49 -35.77
C ILE A 54 3.74 -19.26 -35.01
N CYS A 55 2.61 -19.79 -35.49
CA CYS A 55 1.32 -19.66 -34.85
C CYS A 55 1.31 -20.28 -33.44
N LEU A 56 1.86 -21.50 -33.30
CA LEU A 56 2.00 -22.18 -32.01
C LEU A 56 2.88 -21.41 -31.03
N ILE A 57 4.04 -20.91 -31.47
CA ILE A 57 4.92 -20.10 -30.64
C ILE A 57 4.21 -18.82 -30.21
N SER A 58 3.51 -18.15 -31.11
CA SER A 58 2.75 -16.93 -30.81
C SER A 58 1.65 -17.17 -29.77
N LEU A 59 0.96 -18.30 -29.86
CA LEU A 59 -0.06 -18.69 -28.88
C LEU A 59 0.54 -19.00 -27.49
N ILE A 60 1.70 -19.67 -27.44
CA ILE A 60 2.40 -19.94 -26.20
C ILE A 60 2.85 -18.63 -25.53
N VAL A 61 3.48 -17.72 -26.29
CA VAL A 61 3.93 -16.43 -25.79
C VAL A 61 2.75 -15.60 -25.29
N TYR A 62 1.65 -15.54 -26.04
CA TYR A 62 0.44 -14.84 -25.65
C TYR A 62 -0.15 -15.39 -24.33
N LYS A 63 -0.26 -16.73 -24.22
CA LYS A 63 -0.75 -17.37 -22.98
C LYS A 63 0.15 -17.11 -21.78
N THR A 64 1.47 -17.15 -21.97
CA THR A 64 2.43 -16.90 -20.89
C THR A 64 2.37 -15.44 -20.42
N ASP A 65 2.30 -14.48 -21.34
CA ASP A 65 2.22 -13.05 -21.02
C ASP A 65 0.91 -12.71 -20.26
N THR A 66 -0.22 -13.28 -20.70
CA THR A 66 -1.51 -13.10 -20.00
C THR A 66 -1.49 -13.72 -18.60
N HIS A 67 -0.88 -14.90 -18.45
CA HIS A 67 -0.78 -15.55 -17.15
C HIS A 67 0.14 -14.78 -16.18
N GLU A 68 1.29 -14.29 -16.65
CA GLU A 68 2.17 -13.44 -15.85
C GLU A 68 1.49 -12.13 -15.39
N LYS A 69 0.73 -11.48 -16.27
CA LYS A 69 -0.02 -10.27 -15.92
C LYS A 69 -1.05 -10.54 -14.83
N GLU A 70 -1.78 -11.63 -14.92
CA GLU A 70 -2.77 -12.02 -13.91
C GLU A 70 -2.10 -12.36 -12.57
N GLN A 71 -1.01 -13.10 -12.58
CA GLN A 71 -0.23 -13.40 -11.36
C GLN A 71 0.30 -12.12 -10.68
N ARG A 72 0.81 -11.17 -11.46
CA ARG A 72 1.27 -9.87 -10.92
C ARG A 72 0.12 -9.08 -10.32
N ARG A 73 -1.06 -9.10 -10.96
CA ARG A 73 -2.27 -8.44 -10.47
C ARG A 73 -2.73 -9.04 -9.15
N ILE A 74 -2.83 -10.37 -9.06
CA ILE A 74 -3.22 -11.08 -7.84
C ILE A 74 -2.23 -10.78 -6.71
N THR A 75 -0.92 -10.86 -6.99
CA THR A 75 0.12 -10.55 -6.00
C THR A 75 0.02 -9.11 -5.50
N ALA A 76 -0.22 -8.15 -6.41
CA ALA A 76 -0.42 -6.76 -6.03
C ALA A 76 -1.67 -6.56 -5.15
N GLN A 77 -2.78 -7.21 -5.49
CA GLN A 77 -4.01 -7.17 -4.69
C GLN A 77 -3.82 -7.77 -3.30
N LEU A 78 -3.15 -8.92 -3.20
CA LEU A 78 -2.84 -9.57 -1.92
C LEU A 78 -1.95 -8.68 -1.05
N ASN A 79 -0.92 -8.07 -1.63
CA ASN A 79 -0.05 -7.16 -0.92
C ASN A 79 -0.83 -5.94 -0.37
N VAL A 80 -1.67 -5.31 -1.19
CA VAL A 80 -2.52 -4.18 -0.77
C VAL A 80 -3.45 -4.60 0.37
N ALA A 81 -4.11 -5.74 0.27
CA ALA A 81 -4.99 -6.25 1.31
C ALA A 81 -4.23 -6.52 2.63
N THR A 82 -3.07 -7.16 2.55
CA THR A 82 -2.22 -7.44 3.72
C THR A 82 -1.76 -6.15 4.42
N TYR A 83 -1.34 -5.14 3.65
CA TYR A 83 -0.96 -3.85 4.21
C TYR A 83 -2.16 -3.12 4.83
N GLY A 84 -3.33 -3.24 4.23
CA GLY A 84 -4.55 -2.67 4.78
C GLY A 84 -4.93 -3.25 6.14
N GLU A 85 -4.92 -4.57 6.25
CA GLU A 85 -5.18 -5.22 7.54
C GLU A 85 -4.12 -4.86 8.59
N ARG A 86 -2.86 -4.73 8.19
CA ARG A 86 -1.81 -4.29 9.10
C ARG A 86 -2.08 -2.89 9.66
N ILE A 87 -2.43 -1.92 8.81
CA ILE A 87 -2.74 -0.56 9.28
C ILE A 87 -3.97 -0.58 10.18
N LYS A 88 -5.01 -1.31 9.83
CA LYS A 88 -6.20 -1.46 10.65
C LYS A 88 -5.86 -1.99 12.04
N ASN A 89 -5.03 -3.03 12.11
CA ASN A 89 -4.59 -3.60 13.37
C ASN A 89 -3.78 -2.61 14.20
N GLU A 90 -2.89 -1.82 13.58
CA GLU A 90 -2.14 -0.77 14.27
C GLU A 90 -3.05 0.35 14.80
N ILE A 91 -4.06 0.76 14.03
CA ILE A 91 -5.06 1.73 14.50
C ILE A 91 -5.86 1.16 15.68
N THR A 92 -6.28 -0.10 15.60
CA THR A 92 -6.98 -0.78 16.69
C THR A 92 -6.14 -0.84 17.95
N ASN A 93 -4.86 -1.22 17.83
CA ASN A 93 -3.90 -1.18 18.94
C ASN A 93 -3.75 0.25 19.53
N GLY A 94 -3.65 1.27 18.66
CA GLY A 94 -3.62 2.66 19.10
C GLY A 94 -4.89 3.06 19.89
N ILE A 95 -6.07 2.60 19.46
CA ILE A 95 -7.34 2.82 20.18
C ILE A 95 -7.29 2.14 21.56
N GLU A 96 -6.87 0.89 21.63
CA GLU A 96 -6.75 0.14 22.90
C GLU A 96 -5.81 0.84 23.89
N ILE A 97 -4.67 1.33 23.41
CA ILE A 97 -3.73 2.09 24.25
C ILE A 97 -4.36 3.38 24.76
N THR A 98 -5.08 4.13 23.93
CA THR A 98 -5.78 5.35 24.38
C THR A 98 -6.87 5.03 25.42
N ASP A 99 -7.55 3.88 25.29
CA ASP A 99 -8.53 3.44 26.27
C ASP A 99 -7.89 3.02 27.60
N ILE A 100 -6.75 2.32 27.58
CA ILE A 100 -5.99 1.99 28.78
C ILE A 100 -5.60 3.26 29.54
N LEU A 101 -5.02 4.25 28.85
CA LEU A 101 -4.66 5.52 29.46
C LEU A 101 -5.87 6.27 30.02
N LYS A 102 -6.98 6.27 29.31
CA LYS A 102 -8.24 6.85 29.77
C LYS A 102 -8.74 6.18 31.06
N GLN A 103 -8.67 4.85 31.16
CA GLN A 103 -9.08 4.14 32.39
C GLN A 103 -8.19 4.49 33.57
N ILE A 104 -6.86 4.62 33.34
CA ILE A 104 -5.93 5.05 34.39
C ILE A 104 -6.25 6.46 34.84
N LEU A 105 -6.48 7.41 33.93
CA LEU A 105 -6.85 8.79 34.24
C LEU A 105 -8.14 8.86 35.07
N ILE A 106 -9.16 8.05 34.73
CA ILE A 106 -10.40 7.98 35.48
C ILE A 106 -10.16 7.42 36.88
N SER A 107 -9.31 6.41 37.03
CA SER A 107 -9.03 5.77 38.32
C SER A 107 -8.11 6.59 39.23
N GLU A 108 -7.29 7.49 38.68
CA GLU A 108 -6.33 8.32 39.38
C GLU A 108 -6.72 9.82 39.39
N ASP A 109 -8.02 10.13 39.26
CA ASP A 109 -8.58 11.49 39.31
C ASP A 109 -7.92 12.50 38.35
N GLY A 110 -7.52 12.03 37.15
CA GLY A 110 -7.01 12.87 36.07
C GLY A 110 -5.48 13.02 36.03
N GLU A 111 -4.76 12.24 36.82
CA GLU A 111 -3.30 12.20 36.81
C GLU A 111 -2.79 10.80 36.48
N ILE A 112 -1.70 10.68 35.76
CA ILE A 112 -0.94 9.43 35.58
C ILE A 112 0.43 9.62 36.23
N ARG A 113 0.58 9.21 37.47
CA ARG A 113 1.79 9.46 38.28
C ARG A 113 3.07 8.86 37.70
N GLN A 114 2.99 7.78 36.93
CA GLN A 114 4.12 7.10 36.31
C GLN A 114 3.96 7.05 34.80
N PHE A 115 3.56 8.16 34.20
CA PHE A 115 3.26 8.25 32.77
C PHE A 115 4.38 7.72 31.89
N GLU A 116 5.63 8.12 32.13
CA GLU A 116 6.77 7.67 31.33
C GLU A 116 6.97 6.16 31.37
N THR A 117 6.84 5.55 32.55
CA THR A 117 6.97 4.10 32.74
C THR A 117 5.85 3.36 32.01
N ILE A 118 4.62 3.81 32.18
CA ILE A 118 3.45 3.20 31.56
C ILE A 118 3.51 3.37 30.05
N ALA A 119 3.74 4.58 29.56
CA ALA A 119 3.90 4.86 28.15
C ALA A 119 5.04 4.06 27.52
N GLY A 120 6.19 3.94 28.21
CA GLY A 120 7.31 3.13 27.77
C GLY A 120 6.96 1.65 27.55
N ASN A 121 6.14 1.08 28.47
CA ASN A 121 5.66 -0.31 28.36
C ASN A 121 4.63 -0.51 27.23
N LEU A 122 3.94 0.55 26.81
CA LEU A 122 2.96 0.52 25.72
C LEU A 122 3.57 0.78 24.34
N MET A 123 4.85 1.17 24.29
CA MET A 123 5.54 1.44 23.01
C MET A 123 5.72 0.17 22.18
N SER A 124 5.57 0.32 20.90
CA SER A 124 5.92 -0.69 19.89
C SER A 124 6.61 -0.02 18.70
N ASN A 125 7.12 -0.80 17.77
CA ASN A 125 7.81 -0.28 16.57
C ASN A 125 6.91 0.59 15.67
N SER A 126 5.59 0.44 15.79
CA SER A 126 4.59 1.20 15.03
C SER A 126 4.13 2.47 15.75
N ILE A 127 4.46 2.64 17.03
CA ILE A 127 4.07 3.81 17.82
C ILE A 127 5.20 4.83 17.81
N GLU A 128 4.89 6.03 17.30
CA GLU A 128 5.81 7.17 17.35
C GLU A 128 5.84 7.84 18.71
N SER A 129 4.66 8.06 19.29
CA SER A 129 4.54 8.64 20.63
C SER A 129 3.18 8.35 21.27
N VAL A 130 3.19 8.37 22.60
CA VAL A 130 2.01 8.37 23.48
C VAL A 130 1.95 9.73 24.15
N GLN A 131 0.76 10.36 24.21
CA GLN A 131 0.64 11.74 24.67
C GLN A 131 -0.61 11.93 25.52
N LEU A 132 -0.55 12.89 26.45
CA LEU A 132 -1.70 13.39 27.23
C LEU A 132 -1.90 14.86 26.89
N ALA A 133 -3.17 15.25 26.75
CA ALA A 133 -3.55 16.61 26.43
C ALA A 133 -4.68 17.12 27.32
N PRO A 134 -4.40 17.46 28.61
CA PRO A 134 -5.40 18.07 29.47
C PRO A 134 -5.89 19.38 28.86
N ASN A 135 -7.22 19.61 28.90
CA ASN A 135 -7.89 20.76 28.27
C ASN A 135 -7.57 20.92 26.77
N GLY A 136 -7.10 19.84 26.11
CA GLY A 136 -6.72 19.87 24.70
C GLY A 136 -5.30 20.34 24.38
N VAL A 137 -4.51 20.73 25.38
CA VAL A 137 -3.11 21.11 25.23
C VAL A 137 -2.21 19.93 25.56
N VAL A 138 -1.36 19.53 24.64
CA VAL A 138 -0.43 18.40 24.86
C VAL A 138 0.63 18.81 25.86
N THR A 139 0.63 18.18 27.07
CA THR A 139 1.58 18.45 28.15
C THR A 139 2.60 17.33 28.32
N ASP A 140 2.18 16.08 28.18
CA ASP A 140 3.00 14.91 28.40
C ASP A 140 3.18 14.14 27.10
N ILE A 141 4.42 13.81 26.77
CA ILE A 141 4.79 13.11 25.53
C ILE A 141 5.86 12.06 25.86
N TYR A 142 5.62 10.83 25.44
CA TYR A 142 6.62 9.78 25.50
C TYR A 142 6.85 9.16 24.10
N PRO A 143 8.08 8.99 23.61
CA PRO A 143 9.34 9.47 24.20
C PRO A 143 9.37 10.99 24.37
N ALA A 144 10.06 11.47 25.37
CA ALA A 144 10.09 12.89 25.72
C ALA A 144 10.54 13.75 24.53
N ASN A 145 9.73 14.74 24.19
CA ASN A 145 10.04 15.71 23.15
C ASN A 145 9.79 17.13 23.70
N GLU A 146 10.82 17.72 24.28
CA GLU A 146 10.78 19.04 24.92
C GLU A 146 10.32 20.18 23.98
N ASN A 147 10.40 19.94 22.66
CA ASN A 147 10.00 20.93 21.66
C ASN A 147 8.51 20.95 21.39
N GLU A 148 7.73 19.99 21.84
CA GLU A 148 6.29 19.84 21.51
C GLU A 148 5.37 19.98 22.72
N ALA A 149 5.85 19.63 23.93
CA ALA A 149 5.07 19.77 25.16
C ALA A 149 4.69 21.24 25.40
N GLY A 150 3.43 21.52 25.70
CA GLY A 150 2.88 22.84 25.94
C GLY A 150 2.66 23.73 24.69
N LYS A 151 3.05 23.26 23.49
CA LYS A 151 2.96 24.05 22.24
C LYS A 151 1.85 23.59 21.29
N ILE A 152 1.29 22.41 21.52
CA ILE A 152 0.25 21.86 20.65
C ILE A 152 -1.10 22.01 21.37
N ASP A 153 -1.89 22.96 20.93
CA ASP A 153 -3.27 23.14 21.35
C ASP A 153 -4.21 22.51 20.30
N LEU A 154 -4.78 21.36 20.64
CA LEU A 154 -5.60 20.58 19.74
C LEU A 154 -7.00 21.17 19.53
N ILE A 155 -7.45 22.05 20.39
CA ILE A 155 -8.78 22.65 20.30
C ILE A 155 -8.75 23.90 19.41
N HIS A 156 -7.75 24.77 19.57
CA HIS A 156 -7.65 26.04 18.86
C HIS A 156 -6.75 25.98 17.61
N ASP A 157 -6.17 24.82 17.31
CA ASP A 157 -5.37 24.62 16.09
C ASP A 157 -6.24 24.70 14.83
N LYS A 158 -5.76 25.40 13.81
CA LYS A 158 -6.50 25.63 12.55
C LYS A 158 -6.83 24.34 11.80
N ASP A 159 -5.91 23.37 11.82
CA ASP A 159 -6.01 22.13 11.04
C ASP A 159 -6.63 20.99 11.85
N ARG A 160 -6.38 20.98 13.17
CA ARG A 160 -6.75 19.90 14.10
C ARG A 160 -7.98 20.24 14.93
N GLY A 161 -8.26 21.52 15.17
CA GLY A 161 -9.31 21.98 16.09
C GLY A 161 -10.69 21.47 15.72
N LYS A 162 -11.08 21.58 14.46
CA LYS A 162 -12.41 21.15 14.03
C LYS A 162 -12.69 19.68 14.36
N ILE A 163 -11.74 18.78 14.11
CA ILE A 163 -11.93 17.35 14.36
C ILE A 163 -11.78 16.99 15.85
N SER A 164 -10.91 17.73 16.56
CA SER A 164 -10.76 17.56 18.02
C SER A 164 -12.01 18.03 18.78
N CYS A 165 -12.60 19.17 18.39
CA CYS A 165 -13.88 19.62 18.92
C CYS A 165 -15.01 18.61 18.62
N TYR A 166 -15.03 18.06 17.38
CA TYR A 166 -16.00 17.01 17.05
C TYR A 166 -15.85 15.78 17.94
N ALA A 167 -14.61 15.32 18.19
CA ALA A 167 -14.36 14.20 19.10
C ALA A 167 -14.85 14.48 20.52
N ARG A 168 -14.55 15.67 21.05
CA ARG A 168 -15.01 16.14 22.36
C ARG A 168 -16.54 16.17 22.41
N ASP A 169 -17.18 16.88 21.48
CA ASP A 169 -18.61 17.16 21.55
C ASP A 169 -19.49 15.89 21.31
N ASN A 170 -18.93 14.89 20.62
CA ASN A 170 -19.63 13.64 20.35
C ASN A 170 -19.12 12.44 21.19
N HIS A 171 -18.22 12.63 22.16
CA HIS A 171 -17.65 11.58 23.01
C HIS A 171 -17.07 10.40 22.20
N THR A 172 -16.47 10.70 21.04
CA THR A 172 -16.03 9.67 20.10
C THR A 172 -14.52 9.70 19.86
N ILE A 173 -13.93 8.51 19.72
CA ILE A 173 -12.54 8.38 19.31
C ILE A 173 -12.42 8.77 17.85
N ILE A 174 -11.39 9.53 17.52
CA ILE A 174 -11.07 9.91 16.15
C ILE A 174 -9.70 9.45 15.74
N THR A 175 -9.55 9.18 14.44
CA THR A 175 -8.26 9.03 13.78
C THR A 175 -8.08 10.15 12.77
N GLN A 176 -6.90 10.77 12.78
CA GLN A 176 -6.54 11.84 11.86
C GLN A 176 -5.18 11.57 11.23
N GLY A 177 -5.09 11.68 9.93
CA GLY A 177 -3.85 11.49 9.18
C GLY A 177 -4.11 10.99 7.77
N PRO A 178 -3.05 10.57 7.04
CA PRO A 178 -1.65 10.71 7.47
C PRO A 178 -1.17 12.16 7.41
N PHE A 179 -0.29 12.55 8.32
CA PHE A 179 0.40 13.84 8.33
C PHE A 179 1.91 13.64 8.45
N LYS A 180 2.68 14.61 7.98
CA LYS A 180 4.14 14.53 8.00
C LYS A 180 4.65 14.68 9.44
N LEU A 181 5.46 13.72 9.88
CA LEU A 181 6.14 13.76 11.17
C LEU A 181 7.38 14.66 11.11
N LYS A 182 7.70 15.33 12.20
CA LYS A 182 8.90 16.18 12.29
C LYS A 182 10.19 15.37 12.15
N GLN A 183 10.18 14.14 12.65
CA GLN A 183 11.31 13.21 12.58
C GLN A 183 11.40 12.45 11.24
N GLY A 184 10.56 12.84 10.26
CA GLY A 184 10.47 12.19 8.95
C GLY A 184 9.41 11.09 8.89
N GLY A 185 8.96 10.76 7.68
CA GLY A 185 7.86 9.83 7.45
C GLY A 185 6.48 10.44 7.70
N TYR A 186 5.48 9.57 7.83
CA TYR A 186 4.08 9.95 8.03
C TYR A 186 3.50 9.29 9.27
N GLY A 187 2.58 9.97 9.93
CA GLY A 187 1.89 9.48 11.12
C GLY A 187 0.37 9.58 11.03
N ILE A 188 -0.29 8.79 11.85
CA ILE A 188 -1.72 8.83 12.11
C ILE A 188 -1.91 9.08 13.60
N ALA A 189 -2.69 10.09 13.97
CA ALA A 189 -3.05 10.35 15.36
C ALA A 189 -4.38 9.66 15.69
N VAL A 190 -4.38 8.87 16.75
CA VAL A 190 -5.58 8.36 17.42
C VAL A 190 -5.80 9.24 18.65
N ARG A 191 -6.98 9.85 18.79
CA ARG A 191 -7.35 10.70 19.93
C ARG A 191 -8.63 10.20 20.56
N ASN A 192 -8.58 10.00 21.87
CA ASN A 192 -9.71 9.55 22.68
C ASN A 192 -10.04 10.64 23.70
N PRO A 193 -11.24 11.23 23.64
CA PRO A 193 -11.66 12.23 24.62
C PRO A 193 -11.92 11.58 25.98
N VAL A 194 -11.42 12.22 27.02
CA VAL A 194 -11.54 11.79 28.41
C VAL A 194 -12.45 12.75 29.15
N TYR A 195 -13.35 12.19 29.93
CA TYR A 195 -14.28 12.92 30.80
C TYR A 195 -14.11 12.40 32.22
N LEU A 196 -14.05 13.34 33.16
CA LEU A 196 -14.01 13.06 34.58
C LEU A 196 -15.22 13.63 35.27
N LYS A 197 -15.47 13.21 36.50
CA LYS A 197 -16.55 13.74 37.35
C LYS A 197 -15.98 14.64 38.42
N ASP A 198 -16.58 15.78 38.59
CA ASP A 198 -16.30 16.67 39.71
C ASP A 198 -16.82 16.13 41.05
N LYS A 199 -16.54 16.82 42.14
CA LYS A 199 -17.03 16.42 43.50
C LYS A 199 -18.54 16.37 43.63
N ASN A 200 -19.28 17.00 42.73
CA ASN A 200 -20.75 17.00 42.69
C ASN A 200 -21.31 15.94 41.73
N GLY A 201 -20.43 15.17 41.07
CA GLY A 201 -20.80 14.16 40.11
C GLY A 201 -21.06 14.67 38.69
N HIS A 202 -20.83 15.96 38.41
CA HIS A 202 -21.00 16.51 37.08
C HIS A 202 -19.79 16.11 36.19
N GLU A 203 -20.09 15.64 34.98
CA GLU A 203 -19.10 15.25 34.00
C GLU A 203 -18.50 16.52 33.36
N TYR A 204 -17.18 16.53 33.22
CA TYR A 204 -16.47 17.60 32.51
C TYR A 204 -15.40 17.01 31.58
N PHE A 205 -15.12 17.68 30.49
CA PHE A 205 -14.05 17.30 29.57
C PHE A 205 -12.69 17.54 30.23
N TRP A 206 -11.94 16.47 30.47
CA TRP A 206 -10.58 16.55 31.00
C TRP A 206 -9.57 16.86 29.91
N GLY A 207 -9.69 16.23 28.72
CA GLY A 207 -8.74 16.38 27.64
C GLY A 207 -8.74 15.15 26.71
N PHE A 208 -7.56 14.82 26.18
CA PHE A 208 -7.38 13.67 25.30
C PHE A 208 -6.23 12.78 25.75
N THR A 209 -6.40 11.47 25.59
CA THR A 209 -5.30 10.53 25.45
C THR A 209 -5.03 10.33 23.97
N ILE A 210 -3.74 10.26 23.59
CA ILE A 210 -3.32 10.32 22.18
C ILE A 210 -2.24 9.29 21.93
N VAL A 211 -2.35 8.59 20.80
CA VAL A 211 -1.29 7.75 20.24
C VAL A 211 -0.99 8.23 18.84
N ILE A 212 0.27 8.48 18.56
CA ILE A 212 0.76 8.75 17.21
C ILE A 212 1.33 7.45 16.65
N LEU A 213 0.72 6.94 15.58
CA LEU A 213 1.18 5.75 14.88
C LEU A 213 2.05 6.16 13.69
N ARG A 214 3.15 5.47 13.50
CA ARG A 214 4.02 5.65 12.34
C ARG A 214 3.45 4.88 11.15
N VAL A 215 3.20 5.57 10.05
CA VAL A 215 2.84 4.92 8.79
C VAL A 215 4.14 4.38 8.16
N PRO A 216 4.23 3.06 7.89
CA PRO A 216 5.42 2.48 7.29
C PRO A 216 5.77 3.12 5.96
N ASP A 217 7.06 3.38 5.71
CA ASP A 217 7.59 3.99 4.48
C ASP A 217 7.30 3.18 3.21
N ILE A 218 6.91 1.94 3.37
CA ILE A 218 6.54 1.04 2.29
C ILE A 218 5.41 1.58 1.40
N PHE A 219 4.58 2.51 1.92
CA PHE A 219 3.58 3.24 1.13
C PHE A 219 4.21 4.24 0.15
N GLN A 220 5.39 4.77 0.45
CA GLN A 220 6.12 5.66 -0.47
C GLN A 220 6.71 4.88 -1.65
N ILE A 221 7.25 3.70 -1.39
CA ILE A 221 7.85 2.84 -2.43
C ILE A 221 6.76 2.29 -3.36
N GLN A 222 5.60 1.92 -2.85
CA GLN A 222 4.50 1.43 -3.69
C GLN A 222 3.80 2.52 -4.48
N SER A 223 3.69 3.75 -3.97
CA SER A 223 3.16 4.86 -4.76
C SER A 223 4.02 5.17 -5.99
N VAL A 224 5.34 5.05 -5.87
CA VAL A 224 6.29 5.18 -6.99
C VAL A 224 6.17 3.97 -7.95
N HIS A 225 5.99 2.77 -7.44
CA HIS A 225 5.85 1.57 -8.27
C HIS A 225 4.49 1.51 -8.98
N PHE A 226 3.41 1.97 -8.35
CA PHE A 226 2.09 2.13 -8.98
C PHE A 226 2.11 3.19 -10.09
N GLN A 227 2.88 4.27 -9.95
CA GLN A 227 3.04 5.25 -11.02
C GLN A 227 3.77 4.69 -12.25
N ILE A 228 4.70 3.76 -12.06
CA ILE A 228 5.46 3.13 -13.16
C ILE A 228 4.64 2.04 -13.88
N LEU A 229 3.75 1.34 -13.18
CA LEU A 229 2.91 0.29 -13.78
C LEU A 229 1.66 0.82 -14.50
N ASP A 230 1.26 2.06 -14.27
CA ASP A 230 -0.01 2.63 -14.78
C ASP A 230 0.20 3.63 -15.92
N THR A 231 1.18 3.44 -16.79
CA THR A 231 1.33 4.24 -18.01
C THR A 231 0.25 3.98 -19.06
N ASN A 232 -0.65 3.00 -18.85
CA ASN A 232 -1.71 2.64 -19.80
C ASN A 232 -3.15 2.86 -19.33
N THR A 233 -3.38 3.26 -18.09
CA THR A 233 -4.72 3.68 -17.63
C THR A 233 -4.72 5.16 -17.33
N LYS A 234 -5.61 5.91 -17.95
CA LYS A 234 -5.86 7.33 -17.73
C LYS A 234 -6.29 7.60 -16.29
N PHE A 235 -5.37 7.51 -15.33
CA PHE A 235 -5.54 8.16 -14.05
C PHE A 235 -5.03 9.60 -14.19
N GLN A 236 -5.97 10.55 -14.22
CA GLN A 236 -5.64 11.97 -14.14
C GLN A 236 -4.70 12.20 -12.96
N LYS A 237 -3.60 12.92 -13.21
CA LYS A 237 -2.72 13.53 -12.21
C LYS A 237 -3.56 14.43 -11.28
N GLN A 238 -4.27 13.87 -10.34
CA GLN A 238 -4.61 14.54 -9.10
C GLN A 238 -3.67 13.98 -8.06
N THR A 239 -2.85 14.85 -7.52
CA THR A 239 -2.04 14.61 -6.34
C THR A 239 -2.97 14.01 -5.28
N LEU A 240 -2.96 12.68 -5.16
CA LEU A 240 -3.71 11.96 -4.16
C LEU A 240 -3.08 12.29 -2.81
N HIS A 241 -3.53 13.38 -2.20
CA HIS A 241 -3.31 13.62 -0.78
C HIS A 241 -3.86 12.39 -0.04
N GLY A 242 -3.08 11.81 0.88
CA GLY A 242 -3.33 10.53 1.56
C GLY A 242 -4.74 10.28 2.13
N VAL A 243 -5.56 11.34 2.20
CA VAL A 243 -6.97 11.32 2.59
C VAL A 243 -7.83 10.42 1.68
N ILE A 244 -7.52 10.28 0.40
CA ILE A 244 -8.33 9.47 -0.55
C ILE A 244 -8.03 7.98 -0.38
N LEU A 245 -6.80 7.60 -0.11
CA LEU A 245 -6.42 6.21 0.16
C LEU A 245 -7.11 5.69 1.44
N ILE A 246 -7.12 6.47 2.50
CA ILE A 246 -7.80 6.11 3.75
C ILE A 246 -9.33 6.08 3.58
N LYS A 247 -9.94 7.02 2.86
CA LYS A 247 -11.36 6.98 2.54
C LYS A 247 -11.74 5.79 1.66
N TRP A 248 -10.93 5.44 0.69
CA TRP A 248 -11.13 4.25 -0.14
C TRP A 248 -11.01 2.97 0.70
N PHE A 249 -10.00 2.89 1.59
CA PHE A 249 -9.78 1.78 2.52
C PHE A 249 -10.95 1.61 3.51
N ILE A 250 -11.39 2.69 4.14
CA ILE A 250 -12.53 2.68 5.09
C ILE A 250 -13.83 2.28 4.39
N ASN A 251 -14.05 2.72 3.14
CA ASN A 251 -15.24 2.34 2.36
C ASN A 251 -15.23 0.88 1.86
N GLN A 252 -14.07 0.24 1.73
CA GLN A 252 -13.97 -1.19 1.41
C GLN A 252 -14.16 -2.08 2.65
N MET A 253 -13.86 -1.58 3.84
CA MET A 253 -14.03 -2.32 5.11
C MET A 253 -15.46 -2.25 5.69
N GLY A 254 -16.31 -1.36 5.17
CA GLY A 254 -17.72 -1.21 5.59
C GLY A 254 -18.72 -1.96 4.71
N LYS A 255 -18.26 -2.83 3.82
CA LYS A 255 -19.06 -3.79 3.06
C LYS A 255 -18.63 -5.21 3.40
#